data_4b5c0699cc2ffd851b764bdfebc83485
#
_entry.id   4b5c0699cc2ffd851b764bdfebc83485
#
_cell.length_a   1.000
_cell.length_b   1.000
_cell.length_c   1.000
_cell.angle_alpha   90.00
_cell.angle_beta   90.00
_cell.angle_gamma   90.00
#
_symmetry.space_group_name_H-M   'P 1'
#
loop_
_entity.id
_entity.type
_entity.pdbx_description
1 polymer ?
#
loop_
_entity_poly.entity_id
_entity_poly.type
_entity_poly.pdbx_seq_one_letter_code
_entity_poly.pdbx_strand_id
1 'polypeptide(L)'
;MKKLTFLLSAILFTTLAFAQSDFSGTWKLNSSKSKLGDQFSFAPKEIIVVQKGNDMSLEKHSSFQDQDFTTNDKLTLDGKECINTGFMDSEKKSTVVWSDDKKSLTITSKVPMQDETMTIIEVYKMDAGNMVIESKASSSYGDMEETQVYDKQ
;
A
#
# COMPACT_ATOMS: atom_id res chain seq x y z
N MET A 1 -48.72 -6.28 -47.96
CA MET A 1 -47.88 -5.30 -47.22
C MET A 1 -47.42 -5.99 -45.96
N LYS A 2 -46.14 -6.46 -45.91
CA LYS A 2 -45.56 -7.16 -44.76
C LYS A 2 -44.85 -6.13 -43.91
N LYS A 3 -45.33 -5.88 -42.68
CA LYS A 3 -44.67 -5.01 -41.71
C LYS A 3 -43.53 -5.78 -41.06
N LEU A 4 -42.31 -5.41 -41.38
CA LEU A 4 -41.08 -5.93 -40.77
C LEU A 4 -40.84 -5.17 -39.45
N THR A 5 -41.10 -5.81 -38.31
CA THR A 5 -40.85 -5.26 -36.99
C THR A 5 -39.37 -5.52 -36.64
N PHE A 6 -38.54 -4.49 -36.64
CA PHE A 6 -37.15 -4.53 -36.23
C PHE A 6 -37.11 -4.51 -34.71
N LEU A 7 -36.83 -5.66 -34.07
CA LEU A 7 -36.62 -5.77 -32.62
C LEU A 7 -35.16 -5.39 -32.31
N LEU A 8 -34.97 -4.13 -31.91
CA LEU A 8 -33.64 -3.62 -31.50
C LEU A 8 -33.34 -4.15 -30.10
N SER A 9 -32.58 -5.26 -30.02
CA SER A 9 -32.09 -5.83 -28.77
C SER A 9 -30.93 -4.95 -28.23
N ALA A 10 -31.24 -4.08 -27.28
CA ALA A 10 -30.25 -3.31 -26.55
C ALA A 10 -29.51 -4.25 -25.58
N ILE A 11 -28.33 -4.70 -25.96
CA ILE A 11 -27.40 -5.42 -25.07
C ILE A 11 -26.85 -4.41 -24.05
N LEU A 12 -27.40 -4.44 -22.83
CA LEU A 12 -26.92 -3.68 -21.72
C LEU A 12 -25.54 -4.32 -21.27
N PHE A 13 -24.46 -3.78 -21.74
CA PHE A 13 -23.13 -4.08 -21.16
C PHE A 13 -23.09 -3.47 -19.75
N THR A 14 -23.42 -4.25 -18.73
CA THR A 14 -23.11 -3.89 -17.35
C THR A 14 -21.59 -4.04 -17.15
N THR A 15 -20.85 -2.96 -17.25
CA THR A 15 -19.48 -2.91 -16.78
C THR A 15 -19.52 -3.08 -15.27
N LEU A 16 -19.05 -4.22 -14.77
CA LEU A 16 -18.79 -4.40 -13.35
C LEU A 16 -17.63 -3.45 -12.99
N ALA A 17 -17.96 -2.25 -12.57
CA ALA A 17 -16.98 -1.35 -11.96
C ALA A 17 -16.67 -1.94 -10.59
N PHE A 18 -15.53 -2.61 -10.44
CA PHE A 18 -15.00 -2.98 -9.13
C PHE A 18 -14.70 -1.69 -8.38
N ALA A 19 -15.37 -1.50 -7.25
CA ALA A 19 -15.04 -0.37 -6.38
C ALA A 19 -13.61 -0.56 -5.85
N GLN A 20 -12.78 0.44 -6.10
CA GLN A 20 -11.42 0.49 -5.61
C GLN A 20 -11.44 0.57 -4.07
N SER A 21 -10.59 -0.23 -3.42
CA SER A 21 -10.46 -0.16 -1.96
C SER A 21 -9.99 1.22 -1.52
N ASP A 22 -10.63 1.76 -0.48
CA ASP A 22 -10.23 3.01 0.16
C ASP A 22 -9.50 2.69 1.47
N PHE A 23 -8.21 3.02 1.53
CA PHE A 23 -7.36 2.83 2.70
C PHE A 23 -7.35 4.06 3.61
N SER A 24 -8.10 5.12 3.29
CA SER A 24 -8.09 6.37 4.07
C SER A 24 -8.49 6.15 5.53
N GLY A 25 -7.76 6.80 6.42
CA GLY A 25 -8.00 6.75 7.86
C GLY A 25 -6.71 6.75 8.67
N THR A 26 -6.89 6.71 9.98
CA THR A 26 -5.83 6.50 10.96
C THR A 26 -5.84 5.04 11.39
N TRP A 27 -4.69 4.39 11.31
CA TRP A 27 -4.53 2.96 11.51
C TRP A 27 -3.48 2.69 12.56
N LYS A 28 -3.83 1.95 13.62
CA LYS A 28 -2.92 1.60 14.71
C LYS A 28 -2.54 0.14 14.65
N LEU A 29 -1.24 -0.13 14.77
CA LEU A 29 -0.69 -1.50 14.72
C LEU A 29 -1.29 -2.37 15.84
N ASN A 30 -1.83 -3.50 15.45
CA ASN A 30 -2.28 -4.57 16.35
C ASN A 30 -1.23 -5.67 16.39
N SER A 31 -0.29 -5.57 17.33
CA SER A 31 0.82 -6.53 17.43
C SER A 31 0.34 -7.95 17.72
N SER A 32 -0.79 -8.13 18.40
CA SER A 32 -1.32 -9.46 18.72
C SER A 32 -1.89 -10.20 17.50
N LYS A 33 -2.31 -9.48 16.48
CA LYS A 33 -2.80 -10.04 15.21
C LYS A 33 -1.71 -10.09 14.14
N SER A 34 -0.58 -9.42 14.35
CA SER A 34 0.51 -9.30 13.39
C SER A 34 1.53 -10.42 13.54
N LYS A 35 2.24 -10.72 12.46
CA LYS A 35 3.46 -11.54 12.45
C LYS A 35 4.62 -10.61 12.13
N LEU A 36 5.29 -10.15 13.17
CA LEU A 36 6.42 -9.22 13.08
C LEU A 36 7.74 -9.97 13.22
N GLY A 37 8.84 -9.33 12.83
CA GLY A 37 10.17 -9.92 13.01
C GLY A 37 10.53 -10.14 14.48
N ASP A 38 11.15 -11.28 14.78
CA ASP A 38 11.44 -11.71 16.17
C ASP A 38 12.45 -10.80 16.90
N GLN A 39 13.42 -10.25 16.19
CA GLN A 39 14.47 -9.41 16.77
C GLN A 39 14.16 -7.91 16.64
N PHE A 40 13.61 -7.51 15.51
CA PHE A 40 13.16 -6.15 15.23
C PHE A 40 12.11 -6.15 14.14
N SER A 41 11.32 -5.10 14.10
CA SER A 41 10.28 -4.90 13.09
C SER A 41 10.37 -3.47 12.56
N PHE A 42 10.12 -3.31 11.25
CA PHE A 42 9.95 -2.01 10.62
C PHE A 42 8.50 -1.54 10.57
N ALA A 43 7.56 -2.32 11.14
CA ALA A 43 6.15 -1.97 11.17
C ALA A 43 5.94 -0.64 11.90
N PRO A 44 5.35 0.37 11.25
CA PRO A 44 4.94 1.60 11.92
C PRO A 44 3.94 1.30 13.05
N LYS A 45 4.04 2.03 14.15
CA LYS A 45 3.05 1.97 15.25
C LYS A 45 1.69 2.51 14.82
N GLU A 46 1.73 3.50 13.93
CA GLU A 46 0.54 4.16 13.39
C GLU A 46 0.80 4.57 11.93
N ILE A 47 -0.24 4.48 11.12
CA ILE A 47 -0.23 4.95 9.73
C ILE A 47 -1.46 5.82 9.51
N ILE A 48 -1.24 7.04 9.01
CA ILE A 48 -2.31 7.91 8.56
C ILE A 48 -2.31 7.87 7.03
N VAL A 49 -3.42 7.44 6.45
CA VAL A 49 -3.60 7.34 5.00
C VAL A 49 -4.60 8.37 4.53
N VAL A 50 -4.24 9.14 3.53
CA VAL A 50 -5.17 9.99 2.78
C VAL A 50 -5.12 9.60 1.32
N GLN A 51 -6.24 9.07 0.81
CA GLN A 51 -6.41 8.67 -0.58
C GLN A 51 -7.44 9.57 -1.25
N LYS A 52 -7.06 10.25 -2.32
CA LYS A 52 -7.94 11.18 -3.03
C LYS A 52 -7.70 11.10 -4.54
N GLY A 53 -8.64 10.49 -5.25
CA GLY A 53 -8.52 10.28 -6.69
C GLY A 53 -7.30 9.43 -7.02
N ASN A 54 -6.34 9.99 -7.74
CA ASN A 54 -5.08 9.31 -8.11
C ASN A 54 -3.94 9.56 -7.12
N ASP A 55 -4.16 10.33 -6.07
CA ASP A 55 -3.14 10.69 -5.10
C ASP A 55 -3.33 9.93 -3.79
N MET A 56 -2.23 9.53 -3.17
CA MET A 56 -2.19 8.89 -1.87
C MET A 56 -1.04 9.47 -1.05
N SER A 57 -1.31 9.85 0.19
CA SER A 57 -0.26 10.18 1.16
C SER A 57 -0.29 9.21 2.32
N LEU A 58 0.91 8.82 2.76
CA LEU A 58 1.13 7.98 3.92
C LEU A 58 2.00 8.75 4.91
N GLU A 59 1.50 8.96 6.12
CA GLU A 59 2.30 9.40 7.26
C GLU A 59 2.47 8.18 8.18
N LYS A 60 3.72 7.73 8.35
CA LYS A 60 4.06 6.54 9.12
C LYS A 60 4.82 6.95 10.38
N HIS A 61 4.26 6.66 11.54
CA HIS A 61 4.89 6.88 12.85
C HIS A 61 5.56 5.59 13.31
N SER A 62 6.86 5.61 13.42
CA SER A 62 7.69 4.46 13.77
C SER A 62 8.58 4.75 14.97
N SER A 63 9.15 3.69 15.55
CA SER A 63 10.08 3.79 16.66
C SER A 63 11.23 2.81 16.44
N PHE A 64 12.45 3.27 16.61
CA PHE A 64 13.64 2.43 16.55
C PHE A 64 14.60 2.82 17.67
N GLN A 65 15.02 1.86 18.49
CA GLN A 65 15.90 2.09 19.65
C GLN A 65 15.40 3.22 20.56
N ASP A 66 14.10 3.19 20.91
CA ASP A 66 13.40 4.19 21.74
C ASP A 66 13.38 5.61 21.15
N GLN A 67 13.70 5.77 19.87
CA GLN A 67 13.56 7.03 19.16
C GLN A 67 12.37 6.95 18.21
N ASP A 68 11.43 7.87 18.39
CA ASP A 68 10.29 8.01 17.47
C ASP A 68 10.67 8.86 16.27
N PHE A 69 10.22 8.44 15.10
CA PHE A 69 10.39 9.18 13.86
C PHE A 69 9.15 9.05 12.96
N THR A 70 8.95 10.04 12.12
CA THR A 70 7.84 10.08 11.17
C THR A 70 8.39 10.13 9.76
N THR A 71 7.82 9.31 8.88
CA THR A 71 8.08 9.38 7.44
C THR A 71 6.81 9.76 6.71
N ASN A 72 6.96 10.54 5.64
CA ASN A 72 5.86 11.02 4.82
C ASN A 72 6.09 10.63 3.37
N ASP A 73 5.19 9.83 2.79
CA ASP A 73 5.21 9.44 1.40
C ASP A 73 4.07 10.12 0.63
N LYS A 74 4.40 10.70 -0.52
CA LYS A 74 3.44 11.17 -1.51
C LYS A 74 3.54 10.26 -2.72
N LEU A 75 2.44 9.61 -3.07
CA LEU A 75 2.37 8.58 -4.08
C LEU A 75 1.27 8.91 -5.08
N THR A 76 1.45 8.46 -6.33
CA THR A 76 0.39 8.44 -7.33
C THR A 76 -0.01 6.99 -7.63
N LEU A 77 -1.30 6.75 -7.83
CA LEU A 77 -1.88 5.41 -7.97
C LEU A 77 -1.92 4.94 -9.43
N ASP A 78 -1.16 5.56 -10.31
CA ASP A 78 -1.12 5.33 -11.76
C ASP A 78 0.13 4.54 -12.23
N GLY A 79 0.90 3.98 -11.31
CA GLY A 79 2.11 3.20 -11.58
C GLY A 79 3.36 4.02 -11.87
N LYS A 80 3.29 5.36 -11.83
CA LYS A 80 4.46 6.21 -12.02
C LYS A 80 5.39 6.18 -10.81
N GLU A 81 6.67 6.40 -11.06
CA GLU A 81 7.66 6.53 -10.00
C GLU A 81 7.46 7.84 -9.24
N CYS A 82 7.39 7.74 -7.92
CA CYS A 82 7.32 8.86 -6.98
C CYS A 82 8.61 8.92 -6.17
N ILE A 83 9.14 10.11 -5.96
CA ILE A 83 10.36 10.34 -5.19
C ILE A 83 9.96 10.93 -3.84
N ASN A 84 10.37 10.28 -2.76
CA ASN A 84 10.15 10.67 -1.38
C ASN A 84 11.46 10.63 -0.59
N THR A 85 11.45 11.16 0.63
CA THR A 85 12.58 11.04 1.55
C THR A 85 12.49 9.71 2.30
N GLY A 86 13.51 8.91 2.22
CA GLY A 86 13.66 7.65 2.94
C GLY A 86 14.43 7.80 4.25
N PHE A 87 14.92 6.69 4.77
CA PHE A 87 15.73 6.64 5.98
C PHE A 87 17.03 7.43 5.80
N MET A 88 17.45 8.20 6.83
CA MET A 88 18.63 9.07 6.82
C MET A 88 18.67 10.04 5.64
N ASP A 89 17.53 10.64 5.32
CA ASP A 89 17.37 11.59 4.21
C ASP A 89 17.76 11.04 2.82
N SER A 90 17.81 9.71 2.67
CA SER A 90 18.05 9.08 1.37
C SER A 90 16.89 9.30 0.41
N GLU A 91 17.17 9.31 -0.90
CA GLU A 91 16.13 9.35 -1.92
C GLU A 91 15.42 7.99 -2.01
N LYS A 92 14.14 7.93 -1.67
CA LYS A 92 13.29 6.74 -1.82
C LYS A 92 12.45 6.85 -3.08
N LYS A 93 12.59 5.87 -3.98
CA LYS A 93 11.80 5.75 -5.22
C LYS A 93 10.72 4.70 -5.03
N SER A 94 9.46 5.07 -5.24
CA SER A 94 8.32 4.19 -5.04
C SER A 94 7.41 4.17 -6.25
N THR A 95 6.88 3.00 -6.58
CA THR A 95 5.81 2.80 -7.56
C THR A 95 4.63 2.12 -6.91
N VAL A 96 3.42 2.42 -7.39
CA VAL A 96 2.17 1.90 -6.83
C VAL A 96 1.37 1.21 -7.92
N VAL A 97 1.00 -0.05 -7.70
CA VAL A 97 0.22 -0.82 -8.66
C VAL A 97 -0.98 -1.46 -7.98
N TRP A 98 -2.17 -1.29 -8.56
CA TRP A 98 -3.38 -1.98 -8.13
C TRP A 98 -3.43 -3.41 -8.67
N SER A 99 -4.00 -4.33 -7.88
CA SER A 99 -4.48 -5.62 -8.41
C SER A 99 -5.59 -5.40 -9.45
N ASP A 100 -5.81 -6.40 -10.32
CA ASP A 100 -6.83 -6.32 -11.39
C ASP A 100 -8.23 -6.05 -10.84
N ASP A 101 -8.55 -6.63 -9.68
CA ASP A 101 -9.84 -6.45 -8.99
C ASP A 101 -9.92 -5.17 -8.13
N LYS A 102 -8.86 -4.34 -8.10
CA LYS A 102 -8.74 -3.11 -7.32
C LYS A 102 -8.91 -3.28 -5.81
N LYS A 103 -8.74 -4.49 -5.28
CA LYS A 103 -8.88 -4.78 -3.84
C LYS A 103 -7.58 -4.70 -3.07
N SER A 104 -6.44 -4.87 -3.74
CA SER A 104 -5.12 -4.71 -3.14
C SER A 104 -4.25 -3.71 -3.89
N LEU A 105 -3.34 -3.11 -3.15
CA LEU A 105 -2.42 -2.09 -3.63
C LEU A 105 -0.99 -2.55 -3.29
N THR A 106 -0.14 -2.66 -4.30
CA THR A 106 1.28 -2.99 -4.09
C THR A 106 2.12 -1.73 -4.22
N ILE A 107 2.87 -1.41 -3.18
CA ILE A 107 3.87 -0.35 -3.18
C ILE A 107 5.25 -1.03 -3.24
N THR A 108 6.03 -0.73 -4.29
CA THR A 108 7.41 -1.18 -4.40
C THR A 108 8.32 0.03 -4.23
N SER A 109 9.14 0.01 -3.19
CA SER A 109 10.08 1.09 -2.86
C SER A 109 11.52 0.63 -3.00
N LYS A 110 12.36 1.49 -3.55
CA LYS A 110 13.82 1.32 -3.61
C LYS A 110 14.48 2.39 -2.77
N VAL A 111 15.27 1.96 -1.80
CA VAL A 111 15.99 2.83 -0.86
C VAL A 111 17.47 2.59 -1.01
N PRO A 112 18.27 3.58 -1.49
CA PRO A 112 19.72 3.46 -1.53
C PRO A 112 20.27 3.29 -0.11
N MET A 113 21.14 2.32 0.06
CA MET A 113 21.96 2.10 1.23
C MET A 113 23.43 2.43 0.86
N GLN A 114 24.38 2.33 1.78
CA GLN A 114 25.76 2.74 1.53
C GLN A 114 26.36 2.14 0.23
N ASP A 115 26.22 0.83 0.04
CA ASP A 115 26.82 0.12 -1.09
C ASP A 115 25.80 -0.67 -1.94
N GLU A 116 24.50 -0.57 -1.61
CA GLU A 116 23.45 -1.33 -2.25
C GLU A 116 22.11 -0.57 -2.29
N THR A 117 21.11 -1.22 -2.88
CA THR A 117 19.71 -0.73 -2.84
C THR A 117 18.84 -1.77 -2.14
N MET A 118 18.23 -1.38 -1.05
CA MET A 118 17.17 -2.18 -0.40
C MET A 118 15.88 -2.03 -1.19
N THR A 119 15.23 -3.15 -1.47
CA THR A 119 13.89 -3.17 -2.08
C THR A 119 12.86 -3.55 -1.03
N ILE A 120 11.82 -2.73 -0.91
CA ILE A 120 10.70 -2.97 0.01
C ILE A 120 9.44 -3.13 -0.84
N ILE A 121 8.72 -4.22 -0.64
CA ILE A 121 7.41 -4.49 -1.27
C ILE A 121 6.37 -4.55 -0.16
N GLU A 122 5.37 -3.70 -0.23
CA GLU A 122 4.25 -3.65 0.71
C GLU A 122 2.95 -3.89 -0.05
N VAL A 123 2.20 -4.92 0.31
CA VAL A 123 0.89 -5.21 -0.26
C VAL A 123 -0.20 -4.87 0.74
N TYR A 124 -0.94 -3.82 0.46
CA TYR A 124 -2.04 -3.31 1.28
C TYR A 124 -3.35 -4.01 0.90
N LYS A 125 -4.08 -4.50 1.89
CA LYS A 125 -5.39 -5.15 1.72
C LYS A 125 -6.33 -4.74 2.86
N MET A 126 -7.62 -4.74 2.60
CA MET A 126 -8.64 -4.65 3.66
C MET A 126 -9.15 -6.05 3.98
N ASP A 127 -9.13 -6.42 5.25
CA ASP A 127 -9.65 -7.69 5.76
C ASP A 127 -10.45 -7.47 7.05
N ALA A 128 -11.75 -7.82 7.00
CA ALA A 128 -12.68 -7.71 8.13
C ALA A 128 -12.66 -6.34 8.86
N GLY A 129 -12.44 -5.24 8.10
CA GLY A 129 -12.38 -3.88 8.64
C GLY A 129 -10.98 -3.46 9.13
N ASN A 130 -10.01 -4.36 9.09
CA ASN A 130 -8.60 -4.07 9.37
C ASN A 130 -7.86 -3.75 8.07
N MET A 131 -6.82 -2.93 8.15
CA MET A 131 -5.83 -2.83 7.09
C MET A 131 -4.72 -3.85 7.35
N VAL A 132 -4.46 -4.71 6.38
CA VAL A 132 -3.38 -5.71 6.43
C VAL A 132 -2.32 -5.33 5.42
N ILE A 133 -1.06 -5.31 5.87
CA ILE A 133 0.10 -5.05 5.02
C ILE A 133 1.01 -6.27 5.08
N GLU A 134 1.20 -6.93 3.93
CA GLU A 134 2.24 -7.93 3.74
C GLU A 134 3.50 -7.19 3.27
N SER A 135 4.51 -7.14 4.10
CA SER A 135 5.75 -6.41 3.84
C SER A 135 6.90 -7.38 3.63
N LYS A 136 7.70 -7.13 2.58
CA LYS A 136 8.95 -7.82 2.32
C LYS A 136 10.04 -6.79 2.04
N ALA A 137 11.10 -6.81 2.85
CA ALA A 137 12.31 -6.04 2.62
C ALA A 137 13.44 -6.98 2.23
N SER A 138 14.14 -6.68 1.13
CA SER A 138 15.23 -7.47 0.58
C SER A 138 16.49 -6.62 0.43
N SER A 139 17.62 -7.12 0.96
CA SER A 139 18.94 -6.51 0.86
C SER A 139 20.03 -7.60 0.83
N SER A 140 21.29 -7.22 0.66
CA SER A 140 22.43 -8.15 0.77
C SER A 140 22.58 -8.77 2.16
N TYR A 141 21.97 -8.15 3.18
CA TYR A 141 21.96 -8.67 4.57
C TYR A 141 20.88 -9.72 4.81
N GLY A 142 20.01 -9.96 3.83
CA GLY A 142 18.93 -10.94 3.88
C GLY A 142 17.55 -10.37 3.58
N ASP A 143 16.58 -11.25 3.62
CA ASP A 143 15.17 -10.94 3.44
C ASP A 143 14.47 -10.89 4.78
N MET A 144 13.54 -9.94 4.93
CA MET A 144 12.63 -9.87 6.07
C MET A 144 11.20 -9.80 5.56
N GLU A 145 10.34 -10.62 6.14
CA GLU A 145 8.92 -10.68 5.78
C GLU A 145 8.07 -10.50 7.03
N GLU A 146 7.06 -9.66 6.94
CA GLU A 146 6.11 -9.38 8.01
C GLU A 146 4.68 -9.37 7.49
N THR A 147 3.74 -9.77 8.35
CA THR A 147 2.32 -9.50 8.17
C THR A 147 1.87 -8.55 9.27
N GLN A 148 1.58 -7.34 8.89
CA GLN A 148 1.23 -6.24 9.79
C GLN A 148 -0.28 -6.03 9.72
N VAL A 149 -0.96 -6.08 10.85
CA VAL A 149 -2.41 -5.88 10.95
C VAL A 149 -2.68 -4.59 11.72
N TYR A 150 -3.50 -3.73 11.16
CA TYR A 150 -3.83 -2.42 11.72
C TYR A 150 -5.33 -2.32 11.97
N ASP A 151 -5.69 -1.91 13.18
CA ASP A 151 -7.07 -1.58 13.56
C ASP A 151 -7.34 -0.11 13.23
N LYS A 152 -8.54 0.18 12.69
CA LYS A 152 -8.98 1.55 12.40
C LYS A 152 -9.27 2.31 13.69
N GLN A 153 -8.87 3.59 13.74
CA GLN A 153 -9.14 4.49 14.85
C GLN A 153 -10.34 5.38 14.56
#